data_ba34d7e60b40ba7f6a9f64b6539bc3d7
#
_entry.id   ba34d7e60b40ba7f6a9f64b6539bc3d7
#
_cell.length_a   1.000
_cell.length_b   1.000
_cell.length_c   1.000
_cell.angle_alpha   90.00
_cell.angle_beta   90.00
_cell.angle_gamma   90.00
#
_symmetry.space_group_name_H-M   'P 1'
#
loop_
_entity.id
_entity.type
_entity.pdbx_description
1 polymer ?
#
loop_
_entity_poly.entity_id
_entity_poly.type
_entity_poly.pdbx_seq_one_letter_code
_entity_poly.pdbx_strand_id
1 'polypeptide(L)'
;MNKFILDANGVNFDNNGEKIKIADPMIIESIQQNIDDGTYKASIKYKSFSGMKEITIPREEYLNKNNLIKYQSKGLDITHGNVALLTEYFNEKEKEAQIKNIHTKLGFSNYEGKTIYKLYECIGIDSKYEGIYDVKPIGDKEEYINMINQEVIGNTALEFMVSVSLSSVLLGYIGEDLGLDSIIVHLVGNSTTGKSTALKLAISLFGYPDVKRNGLFGTYNGTNNALIKKLTGLKGVPFALDEISMSYTQNFTNFIYGVSNGTDKDRLNNTSDLKGRDTRLTTIPPHGEKSSLGPSKNNPHV
;
A
#
# COMPACT_ATOMS: atom_id res chain seq x y z
N MET A 1 36.65 15.68 10.41
CA MET A 1 37.21 15.51 9.04
C MET A 1 36.39 14.45 8.37
N ASN A 2 35.75 14.75 7.22
CA ASN A 2 34.94 13.74 6.52
C ASN A 2 35.88 12.67 5.97
N LYS A 3 35.64 11.43 6.38
CA LYS A 3 36.45 10.26 6.02
C LYS A 3 36.23 9.84 4.55
N PHE A 4 35.09 10.25 3.99
CA PHE A 4 34.68 9.91 2.62
C PHE A 4 34.41 11.17 1.81
N ILE A 5 34.88 11.18 0.57
CA ILE A 5 34.71 12.28 -0.39
C ILE A 5 34.05 11.71 -1.65
N LEU A 6 32.92 12.29 -2.04
CA LEU A 6 32.26 12.00 -3.32
C LEU A 6 32.69 13.07 -4.33
N ASP A 7 33.18 12.63 -5.48
CA ASP A 7 33.48 13.49 -6.63
C ASP A 7 33.01 12.85 -7.95
N ALA A 8 33.28 13.50 -9.06
CA ALA A 8 32.87 13.01 -10.39
C ALA A 8 33.44 11.61 -10.74
N ASN A 9 34.55 11.20 -10.12
CA ASN A 9 35.20 9.94 -10.38
C ASN A 9 34.68 8.80 -9.51
N GLY A 10 34.02 9.11 -8.39
CA GLY A 10 33.47 8.11 -7.50
C GLY A 10 33.48 8.47 -6.02
N VAL A 11 33.25 7.45 -5.20
CA VAL A 11 33.40 7.50 -3.75
C VAL A 11 34.85 7.23 -3.41
N ASN A 12 35.47 8.15 -2.70
CA ASN A 12 36.88 8.06 -2.29
C ASN A 12 36.97 8.00 -0.77
N PHE A 13 37.89 7.21 -0.28
CA PHE A 13 38.31 7.12 1.13
C PHE A 13 39.57 7.95 1.33
N ASP A 14 39.58 8.83 2.32
CA ASP A 14 40.78 9.57 2.75
C ASP A 14 41.60 8.74 3.74
N ASN A 15 42.71 8.23 3.27
CA ASN A 15 43.64 7.50 4.09
C ASN A 15 44.83 8.41 4.44
N ASN A 16 44.70 9.20 5.50
CA ASN A 16 45.75 10.13 5.99
C ASN A 16 46.26 11.14 4.91
N GLY A 17 45.34 11.66 4.10
CA GLY A 17 45.64 12.62 3.03
C GLY A 17 45.82 12.00 1.63
N GLU A 18 45.83 10.67 1.54
CA GLU A 18 45.81 9.95 0.27
C GLU A 18 44.37 9.55 -0.10
N LYS A 19 43.90 10.03 -1.24
CA LYS A 19 42.60 9.66 -1.77
C LYS A 19 42.61 8.32 -2.49
N ILE A 20 41.92 7.35 -1.97
CA ILE A 20 41.79 6.01 -2.55
C ILE A 20 40.34 5.87 -3.08
N LYS A 21 40.17 5.72 -4.39
CA LYS A 21 38.87 5.41 -4.96
C LYS A 21 38.37 4.04 -4.50
N ILE A 22 37.19 3.98 -3.89
CA ILE A 22 36.59 2.74 -3.40
C ILE A 22 35.41 2.24 -4.25
N ALA A 23 34.70 3.13 -4.93
CA ALA A 23 33.59 2.75 -5.82
C ALA A 23 33.28 3.86 -6.85
N ASP A 24 32.51 3.51 -7.87
CA ASP A 24 31.88 4.46 -8.78
C ASP A 24 30.89 5.38 -8.02
N PRO A 25 30.50 6.54 -8.61
CA PRO A 25 29.64 7.49 -7.93
C PRO A 25 28.34 6.85 -7.41
N MET A 26 28.09 7.00 -6.12
CA MET A 26 26.81 6.66 -5.49
C MET A 26 26.55 7.63 -4.33
N ILE A 27 25.31 8.09 -4.23
CA ILE A 27 24.85 9.09 -3.27
C ILE A 27 23.51 8.70 -2.65
N ILE A 28 23.37 8.91 -1.35
CA ILE A 28 22.06 8.87 -0.71
C ILE A 28 21.35 10.20 -1.03
N GLU A 29 20.30 10.15 -1.83
CA GLU A 29 19.47 11.32 -2.13
C GLU A 29 18.52 11.69 -1.00
N SER A 30 17.96 10.67 -0.35
CA SER A 30 17.09 10.86 0.82
C SER A 30 16.99 9.59 1.64
N ILE A 31 16.64 9.76 2.90
CA ILE A 31 16.20 8.69 3.78
C ILE A 31 14.67 8.72 3.83
N GLN A 32 14.04 7.62 3.51
CA GLN A 32 12.60 7.44 3.60
C GLN A 32 12.26 6.81 4.96
N GLN A 33 11.45 7.50 5.76
CA GLN A 33 10.90 6.98 7.00
C GLN A 33 9.47 6.49 6.74
N ASN A 34 9.22 5.20 6.93
CA ASN A 34 7.87 4.67 6.87
C ASN A 34 7.14 4.97 8.19
N ILE A 35 6.13 5.83 8.13
CA ILE A 35 5.36 6.25 9.30
C ILE A 35 4.41 5.17 9.84
N ASP A 36 4.19 4.08 9.09
CA ASP A 36 3.31 2.98 9.51
C ASP A 36 3.98 1.97 10.44
N ASP A 37 5.30 1.79 10.32
CA ASP A 37 6.05 0.80 11.08
C ASP A 37 7.39 1.31 11.62
N GLY A 38 7.73 2.58 11.36
CA GLY A 38 8.96 3.22 11.81
C GLY A 38 10.24 2.75 11.11
N THR A 39 10.14 1.95 10.04
CA THR A 39 11.31 1.48 9.29
C THR A 39 11.90 2.58 8.40
N TYR A 40 13.19 2.43 8.07
CA TYR A 40 13.92 3.36 7.22
C TYR A 40 14.47 2.68 5.98
N LYS A 41 14.49 3.41 4.86
CA LYS A 41 15.13 3.00 3.60
C LYS A 41 15.95 4.18 3.06
N ALA A 42 17.01 3.92 2.32
CA ALA A 42 17.74 4.95 1.58
C ALA A 42 17.38 4.90 0.09
N SER A 43 17.03 6.04 -0.50
CA SER A 43 17.06 6.23 -1.95
C SER A 43 18.49 6.56 -2.35
N ILE A 44 19.10 5.67 -3.11
CA ILE A 44 20.50 5.75 -3.53
C ILE A 44 20.57 5.88 -5.04
N LYS A 45 21.16 6.99 -5.49
CA LYS A 45 21.49 7.21 -6.88
C LYS A 45 22.91 6.76 -7.16
N TYR A 46 23.11 5.96 -8.19
CA TYR A 46 24.41 5.34 -8.47
C TYR A 46 24.67 5.21 -9.96
N LYS A 47 25.96 5.20 -10.31
CA LYS A 47 26.40 4.91 -11.67
C LYS A 47 26.39 3.41 -11.91
N SER A 48 25.65 2.96 -12.91
CA SER A 48 25.63 1.58 -13.40
C SER A 48 26.26 1.49 -14.80
N PHE A 49 26.41 0.27 -15.33
CA PHE A 49 26.88 0.05 -16.71
C PHE A 49 26.05 0.76 -17.78
N SER A 50 24.78 1.05 -17.52
CA SER A 50 23.84 1.70 -18.45
C SER A 50 23.54 3.16 -18.08
N GLY A 51 24.40 3.80 -17.28
CA GLY A 51 24.23 5.18 -16.83
C GLY A 51 23.75 5.31 -15.38
N MET A 52 23.31 6.52 -15.00
CA MET A 52 22.82 6.78 -13.66
C MET A 52 21.48 6.09 -13.41
N LYS A 53 21.38 5.41 -12.29
CA LYS A 53 20.18 4.72 -11.81
C LYS A 53 19.89 5.08 -10.37
N GLU A 54 18.67 4.81 -9.95
CA GLU A 54 18.21 4.95 -8.57
C GLU A 54 17.70 3.62 -8.03
N ILE A 55 17.96 3.35 -6.76
CA ILE A 55 17.48 2.18 -6.04
C ILE A 55 17.13 2.55 -4.61
N THR A 56 16.06 1.96 -4.08
CA THR A 56 15.70 2.08 -2.66
C THR A 56 16.12 0.83 -1.92
N ILE A 57 16.94 0.98 -0.86
CA ILE A 57 17.50 -0.13 -0.08
C ILE A 57 17.10 0.04 1.40
N PRO A 58 16.52 -1.00 2.05
CA PRO A 58 16.26 -0.99 3.49
C PRO A 58 17.51 -0.68 4.31
N ARG A 59 17.36 0.07 5.41
CA ARG A 59 18.48 0.47 6.26
C ARG A 59 19.27 -0.72 6.83
N GLU A 60 18.57 -1.77 7.23
CA GLU A 60 19.16 -3.02 7.71
C GLU A 60 20.00 -3.74 6.64
N GLU A 61 19.78 -3.45 5.36
CA GLU A 61 20.50 -4.08 4.26
C GLU A 61 21.73 -3.26 3.85
N TYR A 62 21.63 -1.92 3.69
CA TYR A 62 22.80 -1.15 3.28
C TYR A 62 23.83 -0.93 4.40
N LEU A 63 23.44 -1.09 5.67
CA LEU A 63 24.36 -1.10 6.81
C LEU A 63 24.91 -2.49 7.18
N ASN A 64 24.53 -3.52 6.43
CA ASN A 64 25.02 -4.88 6.64
C ASN A 64 25.82 -5.36 5.42
N LYS A 65 27.11 -5.65 5.60
CA LYS A 65 28.03 -6.08 4.53
C LYS A 65 27.51 -7.28 3.74
N ASN A 66 26.94 -8.28 4.43
CA ASN A 66 26.45 -9.52 3.82
C ASN A 66 25.18 -9.31 3.00
N ASN A 67 24.41 -8.25 3.28
CA ASN A 67 23.22 -7.88 2.55
C ASN A 67 23.56 -6.90 1.43
N LEU A 68 24.36 -5.87 1.73
CA LEU A 68 24.75 -4.85 0.77
C LEU A 68 25.42 -5.43 -0.47
N ILE A 69 26.31 -6.45 -0.31
CA ILE A 69 27.00 -7.08 -1.43
C ILE A 69 26.04 -7.70 -2.47
N LYS A 70 24.85 -8.09 -2.08
CA LYS A 70 23.85 -8.67 -3.01
C LYS A 70 23.41 -7.69 -4.10
N TYR A 71 23.52 -6.39 -3.83
CA TYR A 71 23.16 -5.34 -4.76
C TYR A 71 24.14 -5.13 -5.91
N GLN A 72 25.30 -5.78 -5.89
CA GLN A 72 26.17 -5.89 -7.08
C GLN A 72 25.41 -6.42 -8.30
N SER A 73 24.44 -7.32 -8.11
CA SER A 73 23.58 -7.86 -9.17
C SER A 73 22.67 -6.80 -9.83
N LYS A 74 22.46 -5.66 -9.16
CA LYS A 74 21.70 -4.51 -9.67
C LYS A 74 22.60 -3.48 -10.38
N GLY A 75 23.93 -3.75 -10.43
CA GLY A 75 24.90 -2.90 -11.09
C GLY A 75 25.51 -1.81 -10.20
N LEU A 76 25.40 -1.91 -8.88
CA LEU A 76 26.18 -1.11 -7.96
C LEU A 76 27.63 -1.62 -7.96
N ASP A 77 28.60 -0.70 -7.91
CA ASP A 77 30.03 -1.03 -7.83
C ASP A 77 30.41 -1.49 -6.41
N ILE A 78 29.95 -2.70 -6.08
CA ILE A 78 30.14 -3.33 -4.78
C ILE A 78 30.88 -4.65 -4.99
N THR A 79 31.95 -4.85 -4.22
CA THR A 79 32.77 -6.06 -4.24
C THR A 79 33.08 -6.49 -2.80
N HIS A 80 33.60 -7.69 -2.62
CA HIS A 80 34.10 -8.12 -1.30
C HIS A 80 35.23 -7.23 -0.76
N GLY A 81 35.96 -6.57 -1.66
CA GLY A 81 37.08 -5.68 -1.29
C GLY A 81 36.63 -4.32 -0.76
N ASN A 82 35.50 -3.77 -1.27
CA ASN A 82 35.08 -2.42 -0.91
C ASN A 82 33.81 -2.36 -0.03
N VAL A 83 33.04 -3.45 0.09
CA VAL A 83 31.75 -3.46 0.80
C VAL A 83 31.85 -2.97 2.25
N ALA A 84 32.94 -3.21 2.93
CA ALA A 84 33.14 -2.75 4.30
C ALA A 84 33.22 -1.20 4.38
N LEU A 85 34.04 -0.60 3.51
CA LEU A 85 34.16 0.85 3.40
C LEU A 85 32.89 1.51 2.90
N LEU A 86 32.17 0.86 1.98
CA LEU A 86 30.88 1.37 1.51
C LEU A 86 29.80 1.34 2.60
N THR A 87 29.79 0.32 3.47
CA THR A 87 28.90 0.30 4.63
C THR A 87 29.18 1.47 5.58
N GLU A 88 30.47 1.79 5.82
CA GLU A 88 30.86 2.95 6.63
C GLU A 88 30.48 4.27 5.93
N TYR A 89 30.71 4.38 4.62
CA TYR A 89 30.30 5.51 3.79
C TYR A 89 28.80 5.79 3.91
N PHE A 90 27.95 4.79 3.73
CA PHE A 90 26.50 4.95 3.86
C PHE A 90 26.08 5.33 5.28
N ASN A 91 26.70 4.75 6.32
CA ASN A 91 26.42 5.12 7.71
C ASN A 91 26.84 6.58 8.04
N GLU A 92 27.85 7.13 7.36
CA GLU A 92 28.21 8.55 7.50
C GLU A 92 27.21 9.43 6.73
N LYS A 93 26.93 9.09 5.47
CA LYS A 93 26.13 9.91 4.57
C LYS A 93 24.62 9.90 4.85
N GLU A 94 24.08 8.85 5.47
CA GLU A 94 22.68 8.84 5.88
C GLU A 94 22.35 9.96 6.88
N LYS A 95 23.32 10.39 7.70
CA LYS A 95 23.15 11.44 8.71
C LYS A 95 23.01 12.85 8.11
N GLU A 96 23.51 13.03 6.89
CA GLU A 96 23.47 14.30 6.15
C GLU A 96 22.25 14.36 5.22
N ALA A 97 21.58 13.22 4.98
CA ALA A 97 20.51 13.11 4.01
C ALA A 97 19.18 13.67 4.54
N GLN A 98 18.38 14.24 3.64
CA GLN A 98 17.03 14.68 3.95
C GLN A 98 16.13 13.49 4.28
N ILE A 99 15.38 13.59 5.39
CA ILE A 99 14.36 12.60 5.74
C ILE A 99 13.05 12.97 5.03
N LYS A 100 12.43 11.97 4.37
CA LYS A 100 11.10 12.08 3.72
C LYS A 100 10.20 11.01 4.32
N ASN A 101 9.00 11.40 4.74
CA ASN A 101 8.04 10.41 5.21
C ASN A 101 7.37 9.71 4.04
N ILE A 102 7.22 8.40 4.19
CA ILE A 102 6.42 7.55 3.32
C ILE A 102 5.40 6.76 4.15
N HIS A 103 4.38 6.25 3.49
CA HIS A 103 3.44 5.32 4.10
C HIS A 103 3.07 4.20 3.12
N THR A 104 2.71 3.04 3.65
CA THR A 104 2.37 1.84 2.88
C THR A 104 0.94 1.35 3.14
N LYS A 105 0.30 1.85 4.22
CA LYS A 105 -1.09 1.60 4.55
C LYS A 105 -1.95 2.81 4.17
N LEU A 106 -3.23 2.57 3.87
CA LEU A 106 -4.16 3.60 3.44
C LEU A 106 -5.22 3.90 4.50
N GLY A 107 -5.68 5.15 4.53
CA GLY A 107 -6.75 5.62 5.39
C GLY A 107 -6.26 6.18 6.73
N PHE A 108 -7.15 6.18 7.73
CA PHE A 108 -6.89 6.84 9.00
C PHE A 108 -5.83 6.12 9.84
N SER A 109 -4.97 6.90 10.48
CA SER A 109 -4.06 6.44 11.52
C SER A 109 -3.75 7.59 12.49
N ASN A 110 -3.18 7.27 13.65
CA ASN A 110 -2.61 8.25 14.55
C ASN A 110 -1.09 8.28 14.34
N TYR A 111 -0.55 9.46 14.14
CA TYR A 111 0.89 9.68 14.04
C TYR A 111 1.28 10.85 14.95
N GLU A 112 2.13 10.59 15.93
CA GLU A 112 2.58 11.59 16.93
C GLU A 112 1.43 12.35 17.61
N GLY A 113 0.34 11.62 17.94
CA GLY A 113 -0.84 12.19 18.61
C GLY A 113 -1.80 12.94 17.67
N LYS A 114 -1.56 12.96 16.37
CA LYS A 114 -2.44 13.57 15.38
C LYS A 114 -3.15 12.52 14.55
N THR A 115 -4.45 12.67 14.35
CA THR A 115 -5.19 11.88 13.35
C THR A 115 -4.83 12.36 11.96
N ILE A 116 -4.36 11.45 11.13
CA ILE A 116 -3.99 11.68 9.73
C ILE A 116 -4.80 10.78 8.81
N TYR A 117 -5.00 11.21 7.54
CA TYR A 117 -5.65 10.41 6.52
C TYR A 117 -4.73 10.22 5.32
N LYS A 118 -4.45 8.98 4.96
CA LYS A 118 -3.42 8.56 4.02
C LYS A 118 -4.06 8.00 2.74
N LEU A 119 -3.80 8.64 1.61
CA LEU A 119 -4.01 8.16 0.25
C LEU A 119 -2.68 8.23 -0.50
N TYR A 120 -2.65 8.72 -1.76
CA TYR A 120 -1.38 8.97 -2.46
C TYR A 120 -0.53 10.02 -1.74
N GLU A 121 -1.19 11.06 -1.24
CA GLU A 121 -0.64 12.04 -0.30
C GLU A 121 -1.36 11.90 1.04
N CYS A 122 -0.75 12.38 2.09
CA CYS A 122 -1.31 12.32 3.42
C CYS A 122 -1.89 13.69 3.84
N ILE A 123 -3.11 13.67 4.38
CA ILE A 123 -3.70 14.85 5.02
C ILE A 123 -3.23 14.86 6.48
N GLY A 124 -2.58 15.95 6.89
CA GLY A 124 -2.10 16.16 8.26
C GLY A 124 -0.59 16.18 8.42
N ILE A 125 0.15 15.51 7.54
CA ILE A 125 1.62 15.55 7.46
C ILE A 125 2.08 15.40 6.00
N ASP A 126 3.30 15.82 5.72
CA ASP A 126 3.93 15.53 4.41
C ASP A 126 4.42 14.09 4.40
N SER A 127 3.72 13.24 3.64
CA SER A 127 4.05 11.82 3.45
C SER A 127 3.46 11.33 2.13
N LYS A 128 4.19 10.50 1.39
CA LYS A 128 3.76 9.92 0.13
C LYS A 128 3.55 8.41 0.23
N TYR A 129 2.59 7.91 -0.54
CA TYR A 129 2.29 6.49 -0.59
C TYR A 129 3.33 5.71 -1.40
N GLU A 130 3.87 4.66 -0.80
CA GLU A 130 4.76 3.67 -1.41
C GLU A 130 4.31 2.23 -1.11
N GLY A 131 3.00 2.00 -1.08
CA GLY A 131 2.42 0.67 -0.90
C GLY A 131 2.10 -0.03 -2.21
N ILE A 132 1.28 -1.08 -2.11
CA ILE A 132 0.99 -1.99 -3.24
C ILE A 132 -0.11 -1.49 -4.18
N TYR A 133 -0.93 -0.51 -3.76
CA TYR A 133 -2.09 -0.07 -4.53
C TYR A 133 -1.76 1.09 -5.46
N ASP A 134 -2.35 1.07 -6.66
CA ASP A 134 -2.33 2.22 -7.55
C ASP A 134 -3.42 3.23 -7.12
N VAL A 135 -3.02 4.14 -6.25
CA VAL A 135 -3.86 5.23 -5.71
C VAL A 135 -3.40 6.60 -6.20
N LYS A 136 -2.44 6.65 -7.13
CA LYS A 136 -1.97 7.90 -7.69
C LYS A 136 -3.09 8.57 -8.48
N PRO A 137 -3.41 9.86 -8.22
CA PRO A 137 -4.40 10.60 -9.00
C PRO A 137 -4.05 10.63 -10.48
N ILE A 138 -5.03 10.38 -11.34
CA ILE A 138 -4.91 10.41 -12.81
C ILE A 138 -6.09 11.17 -13.38
N GLY A 139 -5.87 11.96 -14.41
CA GLY A 139 -6.89 12.76 -15.07
C GLY A 139 -7.05 14.16 -14.47
N ASP A 140 -8.11 14.83 -14.87
CA ASP A 140 -8.43 16.18 -14.46
C ASP A 140 -9.59 16.21 -13.46
N LYS A 141 -9.49 17.04 -12.43
CA LYS A 141 -10.50 17.13 -11.38
C LYS A 141 -11.81 17.75 -11.88
N GLU A 142 -11.73 18.76 -12.73
CA GLU A 142 -12.90 19.47 -13.22
C GLU A 142 -13.68 18.59 -14.21
N GLU A 143 -12.98 17.86 -15.08
CA GLU A 143 -13.58 16.88 -15.96
C GLU A 143 -14.29 15.77 -15.17
N TYR A 144 -13.67 15.30 -14.08
CA TYR A 144 -14.28 14.31 -13.20
C TYR A 144 -15.56 14.84 -12.53
N ILE A 145 -15.54 16.06 -12.00
CA ILE A 145 -16.72 16.70 -11.40
C ILE A 145 -17.83 16.89 -12.44
N ASN A 146 -17.50 17.30 -13.66
CA ASN A 146 -18.45 17.45 -14.74
C ASN A 146 -19.12 16.11 -15.10
N MET A 147 -18.33 15.04 -15.17
CA MET A 147 -18.87 13.68 -15.38
C MET A 147 -19.81 13.26 -14.24
N ILE A 148 -19.48 13.52 -12.99
CA ILE A 148 -20.37 13.25 -11.85
C ILE A 148 -21.68 14.02 -11.99
N ASN A 149 -21.62 15.30 -12.34
CA ASN A 149 -22.82 16.13 -12.51
C ASN A 149 -23.72 15.68 -13.67
N GLN A 150 -23.14 15.19 -14.75
CA GLN A 150 -23.89 14.82 -15.96
C GLN A 150 -24.42 13.39 -15.91
N GLU A 151 -23.63 12.45 -15.40
CA GLU A 151 -23.91 11.01 -15.53
C GLU A 151 -24.37 10.36 -14.21
N VAL A 152 -24.01 10.94 -13.07
CA VAL A 152 -24.27 10.32 -11.75
C VAL A 152 -25.45 11.00 -11.05
N ILE A 153 -25.47 12.33 -11.00
CA ILE A 153 -26.55 13.07 -10.32
C ILE A 153 -27.89 12.83 -11.04
N GLY A 154 -28.90 12.43 -10.25
CA GLY A 154 -30.22 12.02 -10.75
C GLY A 154 -30.32 10.53 -11.07
N ASN A 155 -29.19 9.78 -11.05
CA ASN A 155 -29.21 8.33 -11.15
C ASN A 155 -29.02 7.72 -9.74
N THR A 156 -30.14 7.38 -9.10
CA THR A 156 -30.16 6.88 -7.71
C THR A 156 -29.21 5.71 -7.46
N ALA A 157 -29.05 4.79 -8.43
CA ALA A 157 -28.18 3.64 -8.27
C ALA A 157 -26.68 4.05 -8.23
N LEU A 158 -26.28 4.98 -9.09
CA LEU A 158 -24.91 5.48 -9.13
C LEU A 158 -24.61 6.39 -7.93
N GLU A 159 -25.54 7.28 -7.56
CA GLU A 159 -25.44 8.11 -6.35
C GLU A 159 -25.30 7.24 -5.10
N PHE A 160 -26.08 6.18 -4.99
CA PHE A 160 -25.97 5.22 -3.88
C PHE A 160 -24.58 4.59 -3.82
N MET A 161 -24.04 4.14 -4.95
CA MET A 161 -22.73 3.51 -4.99
C MET A 161 -21.59 4.47 -4.64
N VAL A 162 -21.65 5.71 -5.08
CA VAL A 162 -20.71 6.76 -4.66
C VAL A 162 -20.83 7.02 -3.16
N SER A 163 -22.05 7.12 -2.64
CA SER A 163 -22.31 7.33 -1.20
C SER A 163 -21.79 6.16 -0.35
N VAL A 164 -21.98 4.92 -0.80
CA VAL A 164 -21.42 3.71 -0.18
C VAL A 164 -19.89 3.78 -0.10
N SER A 165 -19.25 4.20 -1.17
CA SER A 165 -17.80 4.38 -1.22
C SER A 165 -17.33 5.47 -0.26
N LEU A 166 -17.98 6.63 -0.25
CA LEU A 166 -17.66 7.73 0.66
C LEU A 166 -17.94 7.39 2.13
N SER A 167 -18.92 6.54 2.42
CA SER A 167 -19.22 6.10 3.79
C SER A 167 -18.05 5.37 4.44
N SER A 168 -17.13 4.79 3.63
CA SER A 168 -15.92 4.17 4.15
C SER A 168 -15.06 5.16 4.94
N VAL A 169 -14.99 6.43 4.49
CA VAL A 169 -14.23 7.48 5.18
C VAL A 169 -14.79 7.74 6.58
N LEU A 170 -16.12 7.87 6.67
CA LEU A 170 -16.80 8.06 7.96
C LEU A 170 -16.58 6.84 8.87
N LEU A 171 -16.76 5.64 8.33
CA LEU A 171 -16.53 4.39 9.05
C LEU A 171 -15.10 4.30 9.58
N GLY A 172 -14.10 4.65 8.77
CA GLY A 172 -12.69 4.64 9.19
C GLY A 172 -12.36 5.69 10.25
N TYR A 173 -13.11 6.80 10.28
CA TYR A 173 -12.88 7.89 11.23
C TYR A 173 -13.51 7.63 12.61
N ILE A 174 -14.78 7.23 12.66
CA ILE A 174 -15.54 7.10 13.92
C ILE A 174 -15.93 5.66 14.26
N GLY A 175 -15.70 4.69 13.34
CA GLY A 175 -16.23 3.34 13.50
C GLY A 175 -15.65 2.59 14.69
N GLU A 176 -14.37 2.77 15.02
CA GLU A 176 -13.75 2.15 16.20
C GLU A 176 -14.40 2.66 17.49
N ASP A 177 -14.64 3.96 17.59
CA ASP A 177 -15.26 4.58 18.79
C ASP A 177 -16.71 4.11 18.97
N LEU A 178 -17.39 3.78 17.89
CA LEU A 178 -18.77 3.27 17.87
C LEU A 178 -18.86 1.75 17.91
N GLY A 179 -17.74 1.04 17.94
CA GLY A 179 -17.70 -0.43 17.89
C GLY A 179 -18.25 -1.01 16.59
N LEU A 180 -18.09 -0.29 15.48
CA LEU A 180 -18.57 -0.74 14.16
C LEU A 180 -17.52 -1.58 13.45
N ASP A 181 -17.99 -2.59 12.72
CA ASP A 181 -17.19 -3.44 11.86
C ASP A 181 -17.20 -2.93 10.40
N SER A 182 -16.41 -3.59 9.53
CA SER A 182 -16.45 -3.33 8.09
C SER A 182 -17.84 -3.60 7.51
N ILE A 183 -18.30 -2.72 6.62
CA ILE A 183 -19.61 -2.83 5.98
C ILE A 183 -19.47 -3.50 4.62
N ILE A 184 -20.30 -4.51 4.36
CA ILE A 184 -20.38 -5.19 3.07
C ILE A 184 -21.72 -4.82 2.41
N VAL A 185 -21.65 -4.20 1.23
CA VAL A 185 -22.83 -3.82 0.45
C VAL A 185 -22.87 -4.64 -0.84
N HIS A 186 -23.73 -5.66 -0.91
CA HIS A 186 -23.80 -6.56 -2.06
C HIS A 186 -24.71 -6.01 -3.17
N LEU A 187 -24.13 -5.72 -4.33
CA LEU A 187 -24.84 -5.27 -5.52
C LEU A 187 -25.32 -6.48 -6.34
N VAL A 188 -26.62 -6.71 -6.37
CA VAL A 188 -27.24 -7.86 -7.08
C VAL A 188 -28.01 -7.36 -8.31
N GLY A 189 -27.95 -8.11 -9.41
CA GLY A 189 -28.71 -7.81 -10.63
C GLY A 189 -28.31 -8.73 -11.78
N ASN A 190 -29.08 -8.69 -12.86
CA ASN A 190 -28.81 -9.49 -14.05
C ASN A 190 -27.46 -9.15 -14.69
N SER A 191 -26.94 -10.03 -15.53
CA SER A 191 -25.74 -9.75 -16.33
C SER A 191 -25.95 -8.50 -17.20
N THR A 192 -24.88 -7.79 -17.51
CA THR A 192 -24.87 -6.58 -18.37
C THR A 192 -25.67 -5.37 -17.87
N THR A 193 -26.05 -5.31 -16.59
CA THR A 193 -26.78 -4.17 -16.01
C THR A 193 -25.89 -3.03 -15.50
N GLY A 194 -24.58 -3.04 -15.81
CA GLY A 194 -23.66 -1.97 -15.42
C GLY A 194 -23.08 -2.08 -14.01
N LYS A 195 -23.28 -3.21 -13.29
CA LYS A 195 -22.77 -3.42 -11.92
C LYS A 195 -21.28 -3.17 -11.76
N SER A 196 -20.46 -3.79 -12.62
CA SER A 196 -18.98 -3.59 -12.58
C SER A 196 -18.61 -2.14 -12.87
N THR A 197 -19.37 -1.44 -13.74
CA THR A 197 -19.14 0.00 -14.01
C THR A 197 -19.48 0.85 -12.79
N ALA A 198 -20.56 0.55 -12.09
CA ALA A 198 -20.93 1.23 -10.84
C ALA A 198 -19.89 1.00 -9.73
N LEU A 199 -19.34 -0.20 -9.62
CA LEU A 199 -18.24 -0.47 -8.71
C LEU A 199 -16.96 0.32 -9.08
N LYS A 200 -16.62 0.38 -10.36
CA LYS A 200 -15.48 1.17 -10.84
C LYS A 200 -15.65 2.65 -10.54
N LEU A 201 -16.84 3.19 -10.73
CA LEU A 201 -17.18 4.57 -10.34
C LEU A 201 -16.98 4.79 -8.84
N ALA A 202 -17.51 3.91 -8.00
CA ALA A 202 -17.38 4.00 -6.55
C ALA A 202 -15.91 4.03 -6.08
N ILE A 203 -15.04 3.25 -6.70
CA ILE A 203 -13.61 3.17 -6.35
C ILE A 203 -12.79 4.30 -6.96
N SER A 204 -13.20 4.88 -8.09
CA SER A 204 -12.43 5.89 -8.83
C SER A 204 -12.09 7.16 -8.02
N LEU A 205 -12.85 7.44 -6.96
CA LEU A 205 -12.57 8.52 -6.00
C LEU A 205 -11.32 8.28 -5.13
N PHE A 206 -10.91 7.01 -4.96
CA PHE A 206 -9.86 6.61 -4.02
C PHE A 206 -8.62 6.03 -4.68
N GLY A 207 -8.76 5.51 -5.88
CA GLY A 207 -7.64 4.89 -6.60
C GLY A 207 -8.06 4.27 -7.92
N TYR A 208 -7.13 3.59 -8.57
CA TYR A 208 -7.37 2.97 -9.86
C TYR A 208 -8.43 1.85 -9.76
N PRO A 209 -9.53 1.93 -10.52
CA PRO A 209 -10.67 1.03 -10.37
C PRO A 209 -10.55 -0.22 -11.26
N ASP A 210 -9.41 -0.92 -11.24
CA ASP A 210 -9.18 -2.15 -12.01
C ASP A 210 -8.17 -3.06 -11.31
N VAL A 211 -8.33 -4.36 -11.49
CA VAL A 211 -7.41 -5.39 -10.98
C VAL A 211 -6.05 -5.39 -11.67
N LYS A 212 -5.98 -4.93 -12.92
CA LYS A 212 -4.77 -5.00 -13.76
C LYS A 212 -3.61 -4.14 -13.26
N ARG A 213 -3.89 -3.11 -12.47
CA ARG A 213 -2.91 -2.17 -11.92
C ARG A 213 -2.82 -2.21 -10.40
N ASN A 214 -3.18 -3.31 -9.76
CA ASN A 214 -3.27 -3.35 -8.30
C ASN A 214 -4.14 -2.21 -7.73
N GLY A 215 -5.27 -1.91 -8.38
CA GLY A 215 -6.22 -0.93 -7.87
C GLY A 215 -6.90 -1.41 -6.58
N LEU A 216 -7.72 -0.55 -5.99
CA LEU A 216 -8.60 -0.88 -4.86
C LEU A 216 -9.78 -1.75 -5.30
N PHE A 217 -9.51 -2.66 -6.20
CA PHE A 217 -10.47 -3.50 -6.91
C PHE A 217 -9.90 -4.92 -7.02
N GLY A 218 -10.65 -5.93 -6.60
CA GLY A 218 -10.24 -7.32 -6.65
C GLY A 218 -11.29 -8.22 -7.29
N THR A 219 -10.88 -9.44 -7.63
CA THR A 219 -11.80 -10.52 -8.01
C THR A 219 -11.82 -11.56 -6.91
N TYR A 220 -12.93 -12.30 -6.80
CA TYR A 220 -13.07 -13.36 -5.81
C TYR A 220 -12.30 -14.66 -6.17
N ASN A 221 -11.49 -14.66 -7.23
CA ASN A 221 -10.70 -15.81 -7.68
C ASN A 221 -9.49 -16.17 -6.80
N GLY A 222 -9.32 -15.50 -5.65
CA GLY A 222 -8.24 -15.76 -4.70
C GLY A 222 -8.67 -16.60 -3.50
N THR A 223 -7.71 -17.05 -2.71
CA THR A 223 -8.02 -17.65 -1.40
C THR A 223 -8.54 -16.56 -0.46
N ASN A 224 -9.43 -16.93 0.48
CA ASN A 224 -9.94 -15.99 1.49
C ASN A 224 -8.81 -15.27 2.24
N ASN A 225 -7.73 -15.98 2.58
CA ASN A 225 -6.57 -15.38 3.25
C ASN A 225 -5.89 -14.31 2.39
N ALA A 226 -5.77 -14.53 1.08
CA ALA A 226 -5.20 -13.55 0.16
C ALA A 226 -6.08 -12.30 0.04
N LEU A 227 -7.41 -12.48 -0.02
CA LEU A 227 -8.37 -11.37 -0.05
C LEU A 227 -8.36 -10.59 1.26
N ILE A 228 -8.38 -11.27 2.40
CA ILE A 228 -8.28 -10.64 3.73
C ILE A 228 -6.97 -9.84 3.83
N LYS A 229 -5.85 -10.40 3.35
CA LYS A 229 -4.57 -9.69 3.35
C LYS A 229 -4.59 -8.41 2.49
N LYS A 230 -5.34 -8.40 1.39
CA LYS A 230 -5.55 -7.18 0.60
C LYS A 230 -6.31 -6.11 1.37
N LEU A 231 -7.25 -6.48 2.22
CA LEU A 231 -8.03 -5.53 3.02
C LEU A 231 -7.26 -5.04 4.26
N THR A 232 -6.20 -5.74 4.66
CA THR A 232 -5.39 -5.40 5.82
C THR A 232 -4.74 -4.03 5.65
N GLY A 233 -4.92 -3.15 6.65
CA GLY A 233 -4.38 -1.79 6.62
C GLY A 233 -5.22 -0.79 5.82
N LEU A 234 -6.43 -1.15 5.37
CA LEU A 234 -7.40 -0.21 4.82
C LEU A 234 -8.32 0.28 5.94
N LYS A 235 -8.21 1.54 6.34
CA LYS A 235 -9.06 2.16 7.37
C LYS A 235 -9.70 3.43 6.82
N GLY A 236 -10.93 3.30 6.34
CA GLY A 236 -11.64 4.41 5.71
C GLY A 236 -11.36 4.58 4.21
N VAL A 237 -10.96 3.49 3.55
CA VAL A 237 -10.76 3.44 2.09
C VAL A 237 -11.52 2.23 1.55
N PRO A 238 -12.44 2.39 0.59
CA PRO A 238 -13.27 1.30 0.08
C PRO A 238 -12.43 0.31 -0.75
N PHE A 239 -12.90 -0.94 -0.83
CA PHE A 239 -12.30 -1.96 -1.68
C PHE A 239 -13.39 -2.77 -2.39
N ALA A 240 -13.47 -2.71 -3.70
CA ALA A 240 -14.47 -3.44 -4.48
C ALA A 240 -14.04 -4.89 -4.79
N LEU A 241 -15.02 -5.79 -4.80
CA LEU A 241 -14.86 -7.18 -5.21
C LEU A 241 -15.80 -7.51 -6.36
N ASP A 242 -15.22 -7.91 -7.49
CA ASP A 242 -15.95 -8.33 -8.68
C ASP A 242 -16.17 -9.86 -8.69
N GLU A 243 -17.27 -10.32 -9.30
CA GLU A 243 -17.57 -11.72 -9.58
C GLU A 243 -17.67 -12.66 -8.35
N ILE A 244 -18.54 -12.35 -7.39
CA ILE A 244 -18.84 -13.27 -6.28
C ILE A 244 -19.59 -14.54 -6.73
N SER A 245 -20.24 -14.50 -7.90
CA SER A 245 -21.05 -15.62 -8.41
C SER A 245 -20.30 -16.94 -8.61
N MET A 246 -18.97 -16.90 -8.65
CA MET A 246 -18.11 -18.09 -8.81
C MET A 246 -17.71 -18.79 -7.51
N SER A 247 -17.99 -18.21 -6.35
CA SER A 247 -17.59 -18.82 -5.08
C SER A 247 -18.71 -19.66 -4.47
N TYR A 248 -18.41 -20.91 -4.17
CA TYR A 248 -19.30 -21.78 -3.41
C TYR A 248 -19.59 -21.20 -2.03
N THR A 249 -20.86 -21.26 -1.62
CA THR A 249 -21.46 -20.62 -0.44
C THR A 249 -20.66 -20.70 0.86
N GLN A 250 -19.97 -21.80 1.13
CA GLN A 250 -19.23 -22.00 2.37
C GLN A 250 -17.96 -21.15 2.49
N ASN A 251 -17.27 -20.92 1.38
CA ASN A 251 -16.08 -20.07 1.34
C ASN A 251 -16.43 -18.58 1.52
N PHE A 252 -17.57 -18.16 1.00
CA PHE A 252 -18.05 -16.79 1.12
C PHE A 252 -18.47 -16.44 2.55
N THR A 253 -19.18 -17.33 3.24
CA THR A 253 -19.53 -17.15 4.65
C THR A 253 -18.30 -16.97 5.52
N ASN A 254 -17.27 -17.80 5.34
CA ASN A 254 -15.99 -17.67 6.05
C ASN A 254 -15.26 -16.36 5.72
N PHE A 255 -15.37 -15.89 4.48
CA PHE A 255 -14.81 -14.59 4.08
C PHE A 255 -15.54 -13.45 4.79
N ILE A 256 -16.89 -13.44 4.79
CA ILE A 256 -17.69 -12.43 5.51
C ILE A 256 -17.27 -12.36 6.98
N TYR A 257 -17.26 -13.50 7.69
CA TYR A 257 -16.83 -13.52 9.09
C TYR A 257 -15.39 -13.04 9.27
N GLY A 258 -14.47 -13.41 8.36
CA GLY A 258 -13.10 -12.94 8.40
C GLY A 258 -12.96 -11.44 8.19
N VAL A 259 -13.86 -10.83 7.40
CA VAL A 259 -13.88 -9.39 7.16
C VAL A 259 -14.59 -8.65 8.29
N SER A 260 -15.75 -9.13 8.74
CA SER A 260 -16.57 -8.50 9.79
C SER A 260 -15.82 -8.40 11.12
N ASN A 261 -14.96 -9.37 11.45
CA ASN A 261 -14.18 -9.31 12.69
C ASN A 261 -13.16 -8.16 12.75
N GLY A 262 -13.00 -7.37 11.68
CA GLY A 262 -12.19 -6.14 11.66
C GLY A 262 -10.70 -6.29 11.97
N THR A 263 -10.26 -7.43 12.51
CA THR A 263 -8.89 -7.70 12.93
C THR A 263 -8.35 -8.98 12.29
N ASP A 264 -7.04 -9.06 12.11
CA ASP A 264 -6.39 -10.30 11.67
C ASP A 264 -6.42 -11.37 12.77
N LYS A 265 -6.40 -12.64 12.33
CA LYS A 265 -6.20 -13.76 13.26
C LYS A 265 -4.84 -13.62 13.95
N ASP A 266 -4.81 -13.93 15.25
CA ASP A 266 -3.56 -13.99 15.99
C ASP A 266 -2.58 -14.97 15.33
N ARG A 267 -1.39 -14.48 15.01
CA ARG A 267 -0.29 -15.29 14.46
C ARG A 267 0.98 -14.93 15.20
N LEU A 268 1.83 -15.91 15.41
CA LEU A 268 3.18 -15.68 15.90
C LEU A 268 4.07 -15.15 14.76
N ASN A 269 4.96 -14.22 15.08
CA ASN A 269 6.04 -13.84 14.20
C ASN A 269 7.19 -14.86 14.25
N ASN A 270 8.26 -14.63 13.50
CA ASN A 270 9.43 -15.53 13.49
C ASN A 270 10.16 -15.59 14.84
N THR A 271 9.89 -14.68 15.78
CA THR A 271 10.43 -14.66 17.15
C THR A 271 9.46 -15.22 18.19
N SER A 272 8.35 -15.84 17.75
CA SER A 272 7.29 -16.40 18.59
C SER A 272 6.48 -15.37 19.41
N ASP A 273 6.60 -14.08 19.08
CA ASP A 273 5.74 -13.05 19.64
C ASP A 273 4.45 -12.91 18.84
N LEU A 274 3.39 -12.44 19.46
CA LEU A 274 2.15 -12.11 18.76
C LEU A 274 2.42 -10.97 17.76
N LYS A 275 2.19 -11.25 16.49
CA LYS A 275 2.23 -10.22 15.46
C LYS A 275 1.13 -9.19 15.75
N GLY A 276 1.48 -7.91 15.73
CA GLY A 276 0.52 -6.83 15.93
C GLY A 276 -0.71 -7.02 15.03
N ARG A 277 -1.90 -6.86 15.59
CA ARG A 277 -3.17 -6.97 14.85
C ARG A 277 -3.31 -5.77 13.94
N ASP A 278 -3.25 -6.01 12.65
CA ASP A 278 -3.64 -5.00 11.67
C ASP A 278 -5.17 -4.91 11.62
N THR A 279 -5.69 -3.71 11.85
CA THR A 279 -7.13 -3.42 11.78
C THR A 279 -7.53 -3.08 10.35
N ARG A 280 -8.79 -3.36 10.01
CA ARG A 280 -9.46 -2.96 8.78
C ARG A 280 -10.85 -2.45 9.13
N LEU A 281 -11.18 -1.29 8.63
CA LEU A 281 -12.48 -0.69 8.82
C LEU A 281 -12.87 0.01 7.51
N THR A 282 -13.57 -0.72 6.65
CA THR A 282 -13.81 -0.30 5.27
C THR A 282 -15.17 -0.77 4.76
N THR A 283 -15.63 -0.16 3.69
CA THR A 283 -16.80 -0.60 2.95
C THR A 283 -16.38 -1.44 1.76
N ILE A 284 -16.99 -2.61 1.60
CA ILE A 284 -16.69 -3.58 0.55
C ILE A 284 -17.94 -3.79 -0.28
N PRO A 285 -18.05 -3.17 -1.45
CA PRO A 285 -19.12 -3.43 -2.40
C PRO A 285 -18.77 -4.63 -3.30
N PRO A 286 -19.22 -5.84 -2.99
CA PRO A 286 -19.19 -6.96 -3.91
C PRO A 286 -20.36 -6.93 -4.89
N HIS A 287 -20.23 -7.55 -6.06
CA HIS A 287 -21.34 -7.77 -6.96
C HIS A 287 -21.47 -9.23 -7.43
N GLY A 288 -22.67 -9.66 -7.78
CA GLY A 288 -22.97 -10.98 -8.32
C GLY A 288 -24.31 -11.05 -9.04
N GLU A 289 -24.55 -12.15 -9.75
CA GLU A 289 -25.86 -12.39 -10.42
C GLU A 289 -26.91 -12.96 -9.48
N LYS A 290 -26.49 -13.57 -8.36
CA LYS A 290 -27.39 -14.17 -7.34
C LYS A 290 -27.11 -13.56 -5.98
N SER A 291 -28.18 -13.41 -5.18
CA SER A 291 -28.02 -13.03 -3.78
C SER A 291 -27.16 -14.04 -3.05
N SER A 292 -26.11 -13.60 -2.39
CA SER A 292 -25.28 -14.41 -1.49
C SER A 292 -26.03 -14.87 -0.22
N LEU A 293 -27.21 -14.30 0.03
CA LEU A 293 -28.09 -14.58 1.16
C LEU A 293 -29.27 -15.49 0.78
N GLY A 294 -29.25 -16.15 -0.39
CA GLY A 294 -30.26 -17.10 -0.80
C GLY A 294 -30.33 -18.31 0.14
N PRO A 295 -31.53 -18.94 0.31
CA PRO A 295 -31.69 -20.09 1.20
C PRO A 295 -30.75 -21.21 0.79
N SER A 296 -30.00 -21.73 1.77
CA SER A 296 -29.19 -22.92 1.62
C SER A 296 -30.09 -24.08 1.13
N LYS A 297 -29.74 -24.69 -0.01
CA LYS A 297 -30.50 -25.79 -0.60
C LYS A 297 -30.46 -27.12 0.23
N ASN A 298 -29.91 -27.09 1.41
CA ASN A 298 -29.67 -28.27 2.25
C ASN A 298 -30.37 -28.21 3.61
N ASN A 299 -31.63 -27.79 3.66
CA ASN A 299 -32.45 -28.16 4.83
C ASN A 299 -33.92 -28.40 4.38
N PRO A 300 -34.32 -29.65 4.10
CA PRO A 300 -35.71 -29.99 3.79
C PRO A 300 -36.61 -30.10 5.04
N HIS A 301 -36.11 -29.75 6.22
CA HIS A 301 -36.86 -29.81 7.46
C HIS A 301 -36.62 -28.58 8.33
N VAL A 302 -37.36 -27.52 8.10
CA VAL A 302 -38.04 -26.66 9.09
C VAL A 302 -39.16 -25.96 8.38
#